data_2e859f42b3058dc1fe583c13c0f5b132
#
_entry.id   2e859f42b3058dc1fe583c13c0f5b132
#
_cell.length_a   1.000
_cell.length_b   1.000
_cell.length_c   1.000
_cell.angle_alpha   90.00
_cell.angle_beta   90.00
_cell.angle_gamma   90.00
#
_symmetry.space_group_name_H-M   'P 1'
#
loop_
_entity.id
_entity.type
_entity.pdbx_description
1 polymer ?
#
loop_
_entity_poly.entity_id
_entity_poly.type
_entity_poly.pdbx_seq_one_letter_code
_entity_poly.pdbx_strand_id
1 'polypeptide(L)'
;MGKRVMAVDDSATVRQVLQMTLAGAGYEVIEAVDGKDALSKLANTSIDMMVTDLNMPNMDGIDLIKNVRLSPGNRFMPIIMLTTESQPEKKLEGKAAGASGWIVKPFKPEQLLAVVRMICPA
;
A
#
# COMPACT_ATOMS: atom_id res chain seq x y z
N MET A 1 -18.11 10.94 2.31
CA MET A 1 -17.24 9.94 2.93
C MET A 1 -16.07 9.66 2.00
N GLY A 2 -14.89 9.68 2.56
CA GLY A 2 -13.68 9.49 1.77
C GLY A 2 -13.40 8.03 1.46
N LYS A 3 -12.55 7.82 0.47
CA LYS A 3 -12.00 6.50 0.17
C LYS A 3 -11.10 6.04 1.31
N ARG A 4 -11.06 4.74 1.54
CA ARG A 4 -10.21 4.14 2.57
C ARG A 4 -8.93 3.61 1.95
N VAL A 5 -7.80 4.04 2.50
CA VAL A 5 -6.47 3.58 2.08
C VAL A 5 -5.81 2.86 3.24
N MET A 6 -5.34 1.64 3.02
CA MET A 6 -4.56 0.93 4.02
C MET A 6 -3.09 1.21 3.79
N ALA A 7 -2.41 1.72 4.82
CA ALA A 7 -0.98 2.02 4.78
C ALA A 7 -0.23 0.94 5.56
N VAL A 8 0.56 0.13 4.87
CA VAL A 8 1.27 -1.01 5.44
C VAL A 8 2.77 -0.74 5.41
N ASP A 9 3.37 -0.59 6.57
CA ASP A 9 4.82 -0.38 6.72
C ASP A 9 5.22 -0.71 8.14
N ASP A 10 6.36 -1.38 8.32
CA ASP A 10 6.85 -1.72 9.65
C ASP A 10 7.46 -0.52 10.38
N SER A 11 7.75 0.58 9.66
CA SER A 11 8.26 1.81 10.24
C SER A 11 7.11 2.70 10.71
N ALA A 12 7.05 2.98 12.01
CA ALA A 12 6.06 3.88 12.58
C ALA A 12 6.19 5.29 11.99
N THR A 13 7.41 5.74 11.73
CA THR A 13 7.67 7.05 11.14
C THR A 13 7.08 7.16 9.73
N VAL A 14 7.29 6.14 8.90
CA VAL A 14 6.75 6.13 7.55
C VAL A 14 5.21 6.07 7.59
N ARG A 15 4.64 5.22 8.45
CA ARG A 15 3.18 5.17 8.59
C ARG A 15 2.59 6.51 9.00
N GLN A 16 3.27 7.22 9.90
CA GLN A 16 2.81 8.55 10.33
C GLN A 16 2.80 9.54 9.16
N VAL A 17 3.84 9.53 8.34
CA VAL A 17 3.91 10.40 7.16
C VAL A 17 2.80 10.06 6.18
N LEU A 18 2.59 8.77 5.93
CA LEU A 18 1.50 8.31 5.04
C LEU A 18 0.14 8.74 5.58
N GLN A 19 -0.08 8.55 6.86
CA GLN A 19 -1.35 8.90 7.51
C GLN A 19 -1.63 10.39 7.39
N MET A 20 -0.66 11.23 7.73
CA MET A 20 -0.83 12.68 7.67
C MET A 20 -1.05 13.17 6.25
N THR A 21 -0.28 12.65 5.30
CA THR A 21 -0.36 13.06 3.90
C THR A 21 -1.71 12.67 3.29
N LEU A 22 -2.12 11.44 3.48
CA LEU A 22 -3.35 10.91 2.89
C LEU A 22 -4.59 11.48 3.59
N ALA A 23 -4.58 11.55 4.91
CA ALA A 23 -5.71 12.12 5.66
C ALA A 23 -5.90 13.60 5.31
N GLY A 24 -4.81 14.34 5.15
CA GLY A 24 -4.86 15.74 4.73
C GLY A 24 -5.44 15.93 3.33
N ALA A 25 -5.42 14.90 2.50
CA ALA A 25 -5.98 14.92 1.15
C ALA A 25 -7.40 14.37 1.07
N GLY A 26 -8.00 14.02 2.21
CA GLY A 26 -9.40 13.57 2.25
C GLY A 26 -9.58 12.05 2.30
N TYR A 27 -8.51 11.29 2.44
CA TYR A 27 -8.61 9.83 2.55
C TYR A 27 -8.75 9.42 4.02
N GLU A 28 -9.50 8.35 4.26
CA GLU A 28 -9.51 7.67 5.55
C GLU A 28 -8.38 6.64 5.53
N VAL A 29 -7.50 6.69 6.53
CA VAL A 29 -6.30 5.85 6.55
C VAL A 29 -6.41 4.78 7.63
N ILE A 30 -6.14 3.54 7.25
CA ILE A 30 -6.06 2.41 8.16
C ILE A 30 -4.62 1.92 8.11
N GLU A 31 -3.95 1.89 9.26
CA GLU A 31 -2.55 1.51 9.33
C GLU A 31 -2.41 0.02 9.66
N ALA A 32 -1.39 -0.61 9.08
CA ALA A 32 -0.99 -1.96 9.41
C ALA A 32 0.53 -2.00 9.55
N VAL A 33 1.02 -2.79 10.51
CA VAL A 33 2.45 -2.81 10.84
C VAL A 33 3.25 -3.80 10.01
N ASP A 34 2.58 -4.77 9.41
CA ASP A 34 3.20 -5.77 8.52
C ASP A 34 2.13 -6.44 7.66
N GLY A 35 2.55 -7.41 6.83
CA GLY A 35 1.64 -8.11 5.94
C GLY A 35 0.58 -8.91 6.65
N LYS A 36 0.93 -9.56 7.76
CA LYS A 36 -0.03 -10.36 8.52
C LYS A 36 -1.10 -9.48 9.16
N ASP A 37 -0.68 -8.35 9.74
CA ASP A 37 -1.60 -7.37 10.32
C ASP A 37 -2.55 -6.83 9.24
N ALA A 38 -2.00 -6.55 8.05
CA ALA A 38 -2.81 -6.08 6.92
C ALA A 38 -3.88 -7.08 6.53
N LEU A 39 -3.52 -8.36 6.39
CA LEU A 39 -4.48 -9.40 6.03
C LEU A 39 -5.55 -9.58 7.10
N SER A 40 -5.17 -9.52 8.38
CA SER A 40 -6.10 -9.59 9.48
C SER A 40 -7.13 -8.47 9.44
N LYS A 41 -6.69 -7.26 9.18
CA LYS A 41 -7.58 -6.09 9.08
C LYS A 41 -8.46 -6.14 7.85
N LEU A 42 -7.93 -6.62 6.72
CA LEU A 42 -8.71 -6.78 5.49
C LEU A 42 -9.88 -7.74 5.65
N ALA A 43 -9.76 -8.73 6.53
CA ALA A 43 -10.83 -9.70 6.77
C ALA A 43 -12.08 -9.02 7.35
N ASN A 44 -11.94 -7.87 8.00
CA ASN A 44 -13.02 -7.19 8.70
C ASN A 44 -13.28 -5.77 8.22
N THR A 45 -12.50 -5.27 7.26
CA THR A 45 -12.57 -3.87 6.84
C THR A 45 -12.49 -3.78 5.32
N SER A 46 -13.45 -3.07 4.73
CA SER A 46 -13.44 -2.79 3.30
C SER A 46 -12.48 -1.66 3.01
N ILE A 47 -11.56 -1.87 2.06
CA ILE A 47 -10.50 -0.93 1.69
C ILE A 47 -10.60 -0.65 0.20
N ASP A 48 -10.39 0.60 -0.19
CA ASP A 48 -10.44 1.01 -1.60
C ASP A 48 -9.08 0.95 -2.29
N MET A 49 -7.99 1.03 -1.50
CA MET A 49 -6.63 1.02 -2.02
C MET A 49 -5.65 0.65 -0.91
N MET A 50 -4.51 0.08 -1.29
CA MET A 50 -3.43 -0.25 -0.35
C MET A 50 -2.14 0.40 -0.82
N VAL A 51 -1.37 0.95 0.13
CA VAL A 51 0.02 1.37 -0.07
C VAL A 51 0.85 0.52 0.86
N THR A 52 1.78 -0.26 0.33
CA THR A 52 2.57 -1.19 1.14
C THR A 52 4.06 -1.08 0.88
N ASP A 53 4.85 -1.18 1.94
CA ASP A 53 6.29 -1.35 1.83
C ASP A 53 6.60 -2.74 1.27
N LEU A 54 7.75 -2.88 0.62
CA LEU A 54 8.23 -4.18 0.13
C LEU A 54 8.91 -4.97 1.24
N ASN A 55 9.85 -4.34 1.94
CA ASN A 55 10.71 -5.02 2.90
C ASN A 55 10.15 -4.93 4.31
N MET A 56 9.45 -6.00 4.72
CA MET A 56 8.84 -6.10 6.05
C MET A 56 9.14 -7.46 6.66
N PRO A 57 9.23 -7.56 7.99
CA PRO A 57 9.39 -8.86 8.64
C PRO A 57 8.14 -9.73 8.45
N ASN A 58 8.32 -11.02 8.52
CA ASN A 58 7.28 -12.05 8.48
C ASN A 58 6.65 -12.26 7.09
N MET A 59 6.32 -11.19 6.38
CA MET A 59 5.71 -11.25 5.05
C MET A 59 6.07 -9.98 4.30
N ASP A 60 6.79 -10.09 3.18
CA ASP A 60 7.14 -8.93 2.39
C ASP A 60 5.94 -8.42 1.56
N GLY A 61 6.11 -7.25 0.92
CA GLY A 61 5.02 -6.64 0.18
C GLY A 61 4.56 -7.45 -1.02
N ILE A 62 5.46 -8.19 -1.66
CA ILE A 62 5.10 -9.04 -2.81
C ILE A 62 4.22 -10.20 -2.35
N ASP A 63 4.60 -10.86 -1.26
CA ASP A 63 3.79 -11.94 -0.69
C ASP A 63 2.44 -11.42 -0.20
N LEU A 64 2.43 -10.23 0.38
CA LEU A 64 1.18 -9.59 0.80
C LEU A 64 0.25 -9.38 -0.40
N ILE A 65 0.77 -8.85 -1.50
CA ILE A 65 -0.02 -8.63 -2.72
C ILE A 65 -0.61 -9.95 -3.22
N LYS A 66 0.20 -11.00 -3.27
CA LYS A 66 -0.28 -12.32 -3.72
C LYS A 66 -1.44 -12.81 -2.86
N ASN A 67 -1.35 -12.65 -1.55
CA ASN A 67 -2.42 -13.05 -0.64
C ASN A 67 -3.67 -12.19 -0.78
N VAL A 68 -3.48 -10.88 -0.97
CA VAL A 68 -4.61 -9.97 -1.19
C VAL A 68 -5.37 -10.35 -2.46
N ARG A 69 -4.66 -10.70 -3.52
CA ARG A 69 -5.28 -11.07 -4.80
C ARG A 69 -6.06 -12.39 -4.72
N LEU A 70 -5.73 -13.25 -3.77
CA LEU A 70 -6.48 -14.49 -3.53
C LEU A 70 -7.75 -14.25 -2.74
N SER A 71 -7.89 -13.12 -2.07
CA SER A 71 -9.06 -12.82 -1.24
C SER A 71 -10.22 -12.33 -2.10
N PRO A 72 -11.41 -12.93 -1.96
CA PRO A 72 -12.60 -12.45 -2.68
C PRO A 72 -12.87 -10.99 -2.36
N GLY A 73 -13.18 -10.20 -3.38
CA GLY A 73 -13.47 -8.77 -3.22
C GLY A 73 -12.24 -7.87 -3.30
N ASN A 74 -11.03 -8.44 -3.19
CA ASN A 74 -9.78 -7.66 -3.25
C ASN A 74 -8.94 -7.97 -4.47
N ARG A 75 -9.50 -8.71 -5.41
CA ARG A 75 -8.78 -9.18 -6.59
C ARG A 75 -8.29 -8.05 -7.47
N PHE A 76 -9.02 -6.96 -7.54
CA PHE A 76 -8.70 -5.80 -8.39
C PHE A 76 -8.44 -4.53 -7.59
N MET A 77 -8.31 -4.63 -6.27
CA MET A 77 -8.03 -3.46 -5.45
C MET A 77 -6.69 -2.85 -5.85
N PRO A 78 -6.60 -1.52 -6.09
CA PRO A 78 -5.33 -0.90 -6.41
C PRO A 78 -4.33 -1.04 -5.26
N ILE A 79 -3.09 -1.40 -5.60
CA ILE A 79 -2.00 -1.54 -4.62
C ILE A 79 -0.77 -0.82 -5.16
N ILE A 80 -0.25 0.11 -4.37
CA ILE A 80 1.01 0.81 -4.66
C ILE A 80 2.10 0.22 -3.78
N MET A 81 3.22 -0.18 -4.40
CA MET A 81 4.40 -0.63 -3.70
C MET A 81 5.29 0.57 -3.37
N LEU A 82 5.67 0.71 -2.11
CA LEU A 82 6.49 1.81 -1.61
C LEU A 82 7.75 1.24 -0.99
N THR A 83 8.94 1.54 -1.56
CA THR A 83 10.16 0.86 -1.14
C THR A 83 11.43 1.61 -1.51
N THR A 84 12.53 1.30 -0.80
CA THR A 84 13.87 1.72 -1.20
C THR A 84 14.43 0.87 -2.33
N GLU A 85 13.77 -0.25 -2.64
CA GLU A 85 14.23 -1.18 -3.66
C GLU A 85 14.03 -0.61 -5.05
N SER A 86 15.10 -0.55 -5.85
CA SER A 86 15.06 -0.01 -7.21
C SER A 86 15.46 -1.03 -8.27
N GLN A 87 15.75 -2.27 -7.87
CA GLN A 87 16.19 -3.30 -8.82
C GLN A 87 15.04 -3.70 -9.77
N PRO A 88 15.34 -3.81 -11.07
CA PRO A 88 14.30 -4.19 -12.04
C PRO A 88 13.61 -5.52 -11.75
N GLU A 89 14.34 -6.50 -11.22
CA GLU A 89 13.79 -7.81 -10.88
C GLU A 89 12.68 -7.71 -9.85
N LYS A 90 12.88 -6.86 -8.83
CA LYS A 90 11.88 -6.68 -7.76
C LYS A 90 10.64 -5.96 -8.28
N LYS A 91 10.82 -5.01 -9.19
CA LYS A 91 9.70 -4.33 -9.82
C LYS A 91 8.88 -5.28 -10.67
N LEU A 92 9.55 -6.16 -11.41
CA LEU A 92 8.87 -7.18 -12.22
C LEU A 92 8.11 -8.16 -11.34
N GLU A 93 8.70 -8.61 -10.22
CA GLU A 93 8.02 -9.50 -9.28
C GLU A 93 6.78 -8.83 -8.69
N GLY A 94 6.88 -7.57 -8.29
CA GLY A 94 5.75 -6.82 -7.75
C GLY A 94 4.64 -6.64 -8.76
N LYS A 95 5.00 -6.31 -10.00
CA LYS A 95 4.04 -6.17 -11.08
C LYS A 95 3.35 -7.49 -11.40
N ALA A 96 4.13 -8.58 -11.47
CA ALA A 96 3.59 -9.91 -11.71
C ALA A 96 2.66 -10.37 -10.58
N ALA A 97 2.93 -9.96 -9.35
CA ALA A 97 2.07 -10.27 -8.21
C ALA A 97 0.77 -9.45 -8.23
N GLY A 98 0.73 -8.35 -8.98
CA GLY A 98 -0.45 -7.53 -9.13
C GLY A 98 -0.36 -6.11 -8.58
N ALA A 99 0.85 -5.57 -8.39
CA ALA A 99 1.02 -4.18 -7.99
C ALA A 99 0.52 -3.25 -9.09
N SER A 100 -0.19 -2.20 -8.70
CA SER A 100 -0.75 -1.21 -9.63
C SER A 100 0.21 -0.05 -9.89
N GLY A 101 1.13 0.20 -8.97
CA GLY A 101 2.10 1.27 -9.07
C GLY A 101 3.29 1.04 -8.16
N TRP A 102 4.30 1.88 -8.31
CA TRP A 102 5.56 1.75 -7.59
C TRP A 102 6.12 3.13 -7.27
N ILE A 103 6.47 3.37 -6.01
CA ILE A 103 7.09 4.63 -5.57
C ILE A 103 8.35 4.30 -4.79
N VAL A 104 9.46 4.96 -5.13
CA VAL A 104 10.75 4.75 -4.47
C VAL A 104 10.90 5.70 -3.29
N LYS A 105 11.35 5.18 -2.14
CA LYS A 105 11.69 5.98 -0.98
C LYS A 105 13.10 6.56 -1.11
N PRO A 106 13.38 7.76 -0.60
CA PRO A 106 12.43 8.66 0.00
C PRO A 106 11.55 9.33 -1.05
N PHE A 107 10.30 9.59 -0.70
CA PHE A 107 9.36 10.22 -1.60
C PHE A 107 8.92 11.57 -1.02
N LYS A 108 8.47 12.46 -1.91
CA LYS A 108 7.83 13.70 -1.48
C LYS A 108 6.33 13.47 -1.36
N PRO A 109 5.65 14.12 -0.39
CA PRO A 109 4.20 13.97 -0.25
C PRO A 109 3.44 14.23 -1.56
N GLU A 110 3.88 15.20 -2.36
CA GLU A 110 3.25 15.51 -3.64
C GLU A 110 3.35 14.35 -4.63
N GLN A 111 4.46 13.63 -4.61
CA GLN A 111 4.66 12.45 -5.47
C GLN A 111 3.68 11.34 -5.09
N LEU A 112 3.55 11.08 -3.80
CA LEU A 112 2.62 10.09 -3.30
C LEU A 112 1.19 10.46 -3.69
N LEU A 113 0.78 11.69 -3.42
CA LEU A 113 -0.58 12.14 -3.72
C LEU A 113 -0.89 12.11 -5.21
N ALA A 114 0.09 12.45 -6.07
CA ALA A 114 -0.11 12.40 -7.51
C ALA A 114 -0.46 10.99 -7.98
N VAL A 115 0.28 9.99 -7.49
CA VAL A 115 0.03 8.58 -7.85
C VAL A 115 -1.28 8.10 -7.26
N VAL A 116 -1.52 8.39 -5.98
CA VAL A 116 -2.73 7.96 -5.29
C VAL A 116 -3.97 8.53 -5.97
N ARG A 117 -3.99 9.82 -6.28
CA ARG A 117 -5.13 10.47 -6.92
C ARG A 117 -5.39 9.96 -8.33
N MET A 118 -4.34 9.58 -9.04
CA MET A 118 -4.47 9.03 -10.37
C MET A 118 -5.14 7.65 -10.34
N ILE A 119 -4.80 6.83 -9.35
CA ILE A 119 -5.27 5.45 -9.24
C ILE A 119 -6.59 5.38 -8.46
N CYS A 120 -6.74 6.16 -7.41
CA CYS A 120 -7.90 6.13 -6.52
C CYS A 120 -8.28 7.56 -6.10
N PRO A 121 -9.01 8.29 -6.95
CA PRO A 121 -9.46 9.65 -6.60
C PRO A 121 -10.29 9.66 -5.32
N ALA A 122 -10.06 10.67 -4.51
CA ALA A 122 -10.75 10.81 -3.22
C ALA A 122 -12.26 11.06 -3.39
#